data_99f50030632854e612b404230d774c77
#
_entry.id   99f50030632854e612b404230d774c77
#
_cell.length_a   1.000
_cell.length_b   1.000
_cell.length_c   1.000
_cell.angle_alpha   90.00
_cell.angle_beta   90.00
_cell.angle_gamma   90.00
#
_symmetry.space_group_name_H-M   'P 1'
#
loop_
_entity.id
_entity.type
_entity.pdbx_description
1 polymer ?
#
loop_
_entity_poly.entity_id
_entity_poly.type
_entity_poly.pdbx_seq_one_letter_code
_entity_poly.pdbx_strand_id
1 'polypeptide(L)'
;STFAPDLFARRDALWAASDPAFYELNDLLQYLGFLAFRAPVPAYNHSAAQFLKLRGWLASDTPHPQAARRPASDVAILREIGERLGVV
;
A
#
# COMPACT_ATOMS: atom_id res chain seq x y z
N SER A 1 0.01 9.98 2.23
CA SER A 1 0.39 8.68 1.71
C SER A 1 -0.14 8.46 0.30
N THR A 2 0.73 8.02 -0.60
CA THR A 2 0.39 7.79 -2.01
C THR A 2 -0.54 6.58 -2.20
N PHE A 3 -0.42 5.56 -1.35
CA PHE A 3 -1.17 4.30 -1.49
C PHE A 3 -2.62 4.42 -1.07
N ALA A 4 -2.87 5.11 0.01
CA ALA A 4 -4.08 4.97 0.75
C ALA A 4 -4.34 6.17 1.67
N PRO A 5 -4.48 7.39 1.10
CA PRO A 5 -4.72 8.58 1.93
C PRO A 5 -6.01 8.44 2.76
N ASP A 6 -7.00 7.76 2.20
CA ASP A 6 -8.26 7.45 2.88
C ASP A 6 -8.06 6.53 4.10
N LEU A 7 -7.20 5.51 3.98
CA LEU A 7 -6.92 4.57 5.07
C LEU A 7 -6.10 5.21 6.18
N PHE A 8 -5.16 6.10 5.85
CA PHE A 8 -4.42 6.85 6.85
C PHE A 8 -5.31 7.82 7.61
N ALA A 9 -6.23 8.50 6.92
CA ALA A 9 -7.21 9.36 7.58
C ALA A 9 -8.13 8.54 8.51
N ARG A 10 -8.56 7.35 8.07
CA ARG A 10 -9.36 6.45 8.91
C ARG A 10 -8.59 5.99 10.15
N ARG A 11 -7.30 5.65 10.00
CA ARG A 11 -6.44 5.29 11.12
C ARG A 11 -6.39 6.41 12.15
N ASP A 12 -6.19 7.64 11.70
CA ASP A 12 -6.10 8.79 12.59
C ASP A 12 -7.44 9.04 13.32
N ALA A 13 -8.56 8.87 12.64
CA ALA A 13 -9.88 8.98 13.24
C ALA A 13 -10.13 7.90 14.31
N LEU A 14 -9.71 6.67 14.06
CA LEU A 14 -9.81 5.58 15.04
C LEU A 14 -8.96 5.85 16.28
N TRP A 15 -7.76 6.39 16.10
CA TRP A 15 -6.92 6.80 17.22
C TRP A 15 -7.58 7.88 18.06
N ALA A 16 -8.10 8.92 17.42
CA ALA A 16 -8.77 10.02 18.10
C ALA A 16 -10.00 9.55 18.88
N ALA A 17 -10.70 8.53 18.38
CA ALA A 17 -11.86 7.93 19.03
C ALA A 17 -11.50 6.87 20.08
N SER A 18 -10.21 6.59 20.30
CA SER A 18 -9.72 5.51 21.16
C SER A 18 -10.30 4.13 20.80
N ASP A 19 -10.52 3.91 19.50
CA ASP A 19 -11.10 2.66 19.00
C ASP A 19 -10.01 1.58 18.86
N PRO A 20 -10.18 0.38 19.45
CA PRO A 20 -9.19 -0.70 19.33
C PRO A 20 -8.94 -1.17 17.89
N ALA A 21 -9.86 -0.94 16.97
CA ALA A 21 -9.67 -1.25 15.54
C ALA A 21 -8.49 -0.49 14.92
N PHE A 22 -8.01 0.59 15.57
CA PHE A 22 -6.80 1.29 15.17
C PHE A 22 -5.61 0.34 15.03
N TYR A 23 -5.42 -0.57 15.98
CA TYR A 23 -4.21 -1.41 16.02
C TYR A 23 -4.10 -2.32 14.81
N GLU A 24 -5.18 -2.99 14.42
CA GLU A 24 -5.17 -3.85 13.24
C GLU A 24 -4.91 -3.05 11.95
N LEU A 25 -5.60 -1.93 11.79
CA LEU A 25 -5.40 -1.07 10.63
C LEU A 25 -3.98 -0.51 10.57
N ASN A 26 -3.45 -0.05 11.71
CA ASN A 26 -2.10 0.48 11.80
C ASN A 26 -1.06 -0.59 11.44
N ASP A 27 -1.21 -1.81 11.94
CA ASP A 27 -0.28 -2.90 11.67
C ASP A 27 -0.24 -3.24 10.18
N LEU A 28 -1.40 -3.30 9.51
CA LEU A 28 -1.47 -3.54 8.07
C LEU A 28 -0.83 -2.42 7.26
N LEU A 29 -1.05 -1.15 7.66
CA LEU A 29 -0.42 0.00 7.01
C LEU A 29 1.09 0.02 7.22
N GLN A 30 1.56 -0.39 8.40
CA GLN A 30 3.00 -0.54 8.68
C GLN A 30 3.62 -1.62 7.79
N TYR A 31 2.96 -2.76 7.66
CA TYR A 31 3.43 -3.83 6.78
C TYR A 31 3.53 -3.36 5.33
N LEU A 32 2.51 -2.69 4.84
CA LEU A 32 2.50 -2.11 3.50
C LEU A 32 3.68 -1.14 3.31
N GLY A 33 3.95 -0.29 4.30
CA GLY A 33 5.07 0.63 4.29
C GLY A 33 6.42 -0.09 4.22
N PHE A 34 6.64 -1.10 5.05
CA PHE A 34 7.88 -1.89 5.04
C PHE A 34 8.11 -2.55 3.68
N LEU A 35 7.07 -3.15 3.10
CA LEU A 35 7.17 -3.78 1.79
C LEU A 35 7.50 -2.76 0.69
N ALA A 36 6.81 -1.62 0.69
CA ALA A 36 6.94 -0.61 -0.35
C ALA A 36 8.28 0.12 -0.31
N PHE A 37 8.80 0.38 0.89
CA PHE A 37 10.03 1.16 1.07
C PHE A 37 11.30 0.31 1.20
N ARG A 38 11.20 -1.03 1.11
CA ARG A 38 12.40 -1.87 1.15
C ARG A 38 13.36 -1.51 0.00
N ALA A 39 14.64 -1.74 0.21
CA ALA A 39 15.66 -1.44 -0.80
C ALA A 39 15.40 -2.18 -2.12
N PRO A 40 15.62 -1.57 -3.29
CA PRO A 40 16.02 -0.17 -3.45
C PRO A 40 14.84 0.80 -3.25
N VAL A 41 15.05 1.83 -2.45
CA VAL A 41 14.00 2.80 -2.09
C VAL A 41 13.33 3.44 -3.32
N PRO A 42 14.06 3.80 -4.42
CA PRO A 42 13.41 4.36 -5.61
C PRO A 42 12.32 3.47 -6.22
N ALA A 43 12.33 2.16 -5.97
CA ALA A 43 11.28 1.25 -6.44
C ALA A 43 9.94 1.43 -5.70
N TYR A 44 9.88 2.26 -4.66
CA TYR A 44 8.65 2.64 -3.98
C TYR A 44 7.56 3.10 -4.97
N ASN A 45 7.93 3.87 -5.98
CA ASN A 45 6.96 4.34 -6.97
C ASN A 45 6.30 3.19 -7.72
N HIS A 46 7.04 2.12 -8.03
CA HIS A 46 6.47 0.94 -8.66
C HIS A 46 5.56 0.18 -7.69
N SER A 47 5.95 0.04 -6.43
CA SER A 47 5.09 -0.56 -5.40
C SER A 47 3.77 0.21 -5.26
N ALA A 48 3.84 1.54 -5.24
CA ALA A 48 2.65 2.38 -5.19
C ALA A 48 1.74 2.15 -6.40
N ALA A 49 2.32 2.12 -7.61
CA ALA A 49 1.57 1.88 -8.84
C ALA A 49 0.92 0.50 -8.84
N GLN A 50 1.63 -0.54 -8.41
CA GLN A 50 1.08 -1.89 -8.28
C GLN A 50 -0.13 -1.91 -7.35
N PHE A 51 -0.02 -1.29 -6.19
CA PHE A 51 -1.10 -1.25 -5.21
C PHE A 51 -2.30 -0.46 -5.71
N LEU A 52 -2.08 0.71 -6.30
CA LEU A 52 -3.14 1.55 -6.85
C LEU A 52 -3.85 0.87 -8.03
N LYS A 53 -3.14 0.10 -8.84
CA LYS A 53 -3.75 -0.71 -9.89
C LYS A 53 -4.68 -1.77 -9.28
N LEU A 54 -4.25 -2.46 -8.22
CA LEU A 54 -5.08 -3.44 -7.51
C LEU A 54 -6.35 -2.80 -6.95
N ARG A 55 -6.27 -1.56 -6.48
CA ARG A 55 -7.44 -0.81 -6.00
C ARG A 55 -8.34 -0.31 -7.13
N GLY A 56 -7.92 -0.45 -8.39
CA GLY A 56 -8.66 0.08 -9.55
C GLY A 56 -8.48 1.56 -9.80
N TRP A 57 -7.52 2.21 -9.15
CA TRP A 57 -7.26 3.65 -9.32
C TRP A 57 -6.34 3.95 -10.51
N LEU A 58 -5.59 2.96 -10.98
CA LEU A 58 -4.72 3.06 -12.15
C LEU A 58 -5.01 1.92 -13.12
N ALA A 59 -4.95 2.22 -14.43
CA ALA A 59 -5.12 1.22 -15.48
C ALA A 59 -3.86 0.36 -15.67
N SER A 60 -2.67 0.90 -15.37
CA SER A 60 -1.40 0.21 -15.58
C SER A 60 -0.44 0.53 -14.44
N ASP A 61 0.36 -0.47 -14.06
CA ASP A 61 1.46 -0.33 -13.11
C ASP A 61 2.84 -0.34 -13.79
N THR A 62 2.88 -0.27 -15.13
CA THR A 62 4.13 -0.31 -15.88
C THR A 62 4.98 0.92 -15.56
N PRO A 63 6.21 0.74 -15.01
CA PRO A 63 7.08 1.84 -14.71
C PRO A 63 7.78 2.35 -15.97
N HIS A 64 8.39 3.53 -15.87
CA HIS A 64 9.30 4.02 -16.91
C HIS A 64 10.42 2.99 -17.16
N PRO A 65 10.85 2.74 -18.41
CA PRO A 65 11.83 1.69 -18.71
C PRO A 65 13.14 1.76 -17.91
N GLN A 66 13.54 2.94 -17.47
CA GLN A 66 14.75 3.14 -16.68
C GLN A 66 14.50 3.27 -15.17
N ALA A 67 13.23 3.21 -14.74
CA ALA A 67 12.90 3.31 -13.34
C ALA A 67 13.19 1.99 -12.61
N ALA A 68 13.48 2.09 -11.30
CA ALA A 68 13.61 0.92 -10.44
C ALA A 68 12.27 0.18 -10.38
N ARG A 69 12.34 -1.16 -10.39
CA ARG A 69 11.16 -2.02 -10.47
C ARG A 69 11.04 -2.92 -9.27
N ARG A 70 9.80 -3.29 -8.96
CA ARG A 70 9.50 -4.40 -8.05
C ARG A 70 9.19 -5.66 -8.85
N PRO A 71 9.46 -6.86 -8.28
CA PRO A 71 9.09 -8.12 -8.92
C PRO A 71 7.57 -8.22 -9.09
N ALA A 72 7.13 -8.91 -10.13
CA ALA A 72 5.71 -9.18 -10.34
C ALA A 72 5.11 -10.01 -9.17
N SER A 73 5.92 -10.81 -8.48
CA SER A 73 5.50 -11.58 -7.31
C SER A 73 5.02 -10.70 -6.15
N ASP A 74 5.44 -9.44 -6.09
CA ASP A 74 4.94 -8.50 -5.08
C ASP A 74 3.44 -8.27 -5.18
N VAL A 75 2.86 -8.39 -6.38
CA VAL A 75 1.44 -8.16 -6.60
C VAL A 75 0.59 -9.09 -5.72
N ALA A 76 0.99 -10.35 -5.55
CA ALA A 76 0.25 -11.29 -4.71
C ALA A 76 0.25 -10.85 -3.24
N ILE A 77 1.38 -10.36 -2.75
CA ILE A 77 1.51 -9.88 -1.37
C ILE A 77 0.71 -8.60 -1.17
N LEU A 78 0.80 -7.67 -2.12
CA LEU A 78 0.04 -6.41 -2.08
C LEU A 78 -1.46 -6.68 -2.14
N ARG A 79 -1.90 -7.66 -2.93
CA ARG A 79 -3.30 -8.07 -2.99
C ARG A 79 -3.78 -8.60 -1.65
N GLU A 80 -3.00 -9.45 -0.98
CA GLU A 80 -3.36 -9.96 0.34
C GLU A 80 -3.51 -8.82 1.35
N ILE A 81 -2.57 -7.89 1.36
CA ILE A 81 -2.66 -6.70 2.23
C ILE A 81 -3.92 -5.90 1.90
N GLY A 82 -4.18 -5.64 0.62
CA GLY A 82 -5.35 -4.91 0.17
C GLY A 82 -6.67 -5.59 0.54
N GLU A 83 -6.72 -6.91 0.46
CA GLU A 83 -7.89 -7.69 0.88
C GLU A 83 -8.13 -7.55 2.38
N ARG A 84 -7.09 -7.65 3.20
CA ARG A 84 -7.17 -7.46 4.66
C ARG A 84 -7.57 -6.05 5.03
N LEU A 85 -7.15 -5.06 4.24
CA LEU A 85 -7.54 -3.66 4.42
C LEU A 85 -8.96 -3.38 3.92
N GLY A 86 -9.56 -4.30 3.16
CA GLY A 86 -10.90 -4.14 2.59
C GLY A 86 -10.97 -3.22 1.39
N VAL A 87 -9.88 -3.00 0.67
CA VAL A 87 -9.80 -2.08 -0.48
C VAL A 87 -9.53 -2.78 -1.81
N VAL A 88 -9.35 -4.08 -1.79
CA VAL A 88 -9.16 -4.90 -2.99
C VAL A 88 -10.18 -6.02 -3.00
#